data_da6d2bea7b7546ab4c73bdf744c04c97
#
_entry.id   da6d2bea7b7546ab4c73bdf744c04c97
#
_cell.length_a   1.000
_cell.length_b   1.000
_cell.length_c   1.000
_cell.angle_alpha   90.00
_cell.angle_beta   90.00
_cell.angle_gamma   90.00
#
_symmetry.space_group_name_H-M   'P 1'
#
loop_
_entity.id
_entity.type
_entity.pdbx_description
1 polymer ?
#
loop_
_entity_poly.entity_id
_entity_poly.type
_entity_poly.pdbx_seq_one_letter_code
_entity_poly.pdbx_strand_id
1 'polypeptide(L)'
;MRQAVSTDSAPAALGPYSQAIIANGFVFCSGTAGIDPATGAVAEGIEAQAEQALRNLDAILAAAGASLATLVKTTIFYQNVDDFAAINAVYARYMPAPPPARSAPANVNLPRGLLISIDAIAVLPGA
;
A
#
# COMPACT_ATOMS: atom_id res chain seq x y z
N MET A 1 -4.71 10.21 20.51
CA MET A 1 -5.52 8.96 20.44
C MET A 1 -5.28 8.29 19.10
N ARG A 2 -5.21 6.97 19.10
CA ARG A 2 -5.01 6.20 17.89
C ARG A 2 -6.21 5.27 17.64
N GLN A 3 -6.60 5.17 16.37
CA GLN A 3 -7.76 4.39 15.96
C GLN A 3 -7.34 3.37 14.89
N ALA A 4 -7.65 2.10 15.12
CA ALA A 4 -7.38 1.06 14.15
C ALA A 4 -8.38 1.10 12.99
N VAL A 5 -7.89 0.83 11.79
CA VAL A 5 -8.70 0.72 10.56
C VAL A 5 -8.73 -0.75 10.14
N SER A 6 -9.90 -1.23 9.78
CA SER A 6 -10.09 -2.59 9.28
C SER A 6 -11.11 -2.59 8.15
N THR A 7 -10.83 -3.32 7.07
CA THR A 7 -11.76 -3.48 5.96
C THR A 7 -11.57 -4.86 5.32
N ASP A 8 -12.67 -5.45 4.87
CA ASP A 8 -12.66 -6.70 4.11
C ASP A 8 -12.31 -6.48 2.63
N SER A 9 -12.23 -5.22 2.20
CA SER A 9 -11.87 -4.87 0.81
C SER A 9 -10.36 -4.84 0.58
N ALA A 10 -9.58 -5.20 1.60
CA ALA A 10 -8.13 -5.38 1.52
C ALA A 10 -7.75 -6.64 2.30
N PRO A 11 -6.56 -7.19 2.07
CA PRO A 11 -6.14 -8.40 2.79
C PRO A 11 -6.12 -8.19 4.29
N ALA A 12 -6.64 -9.18 5.02
CA ALA A 12 -6.68 -9.16 6.48
C ALA A 12 -5.27 -9.15 7.07
N ALA A 13 -5.12 -8.53 8.23
CA ALA A 13 -3.88 -8.61 8.99
C ALA A 13 -3.66 -10.06 9.48
N LEU A 14 -2.50 -10.61 9.17
CA LEU A 14 -2.15 -12.00 9.50
C LEU A 14 -1.25 -12.11 10.72
N GLY A 15 -1.17 -11.05 11.53
CA GLY A 15 -0.33 -11.02 12.71
C GLY A 15 -0.77 -9.91 13.64
N PRO A 16 0.03 -9.59 14.65
CA PRO A 16 -0.33 -8.56 15.63
C PRO A 16 -0.10 -7.15 15.09
N TYR A 17 -0.84 -6.78 14.03
CA TYR A 17 -0.80 -5.45 13.45
C TYR A 17 -2.18 -5.09 12.90
N SER A 18 -2.42 -3.79 12.72
CA SER A 18 -3.61 -3.25 12.06
C SER A 18 -3.31 -2.97 10.59
N GLN A 19 -4.32 -2.99 9.74
CA GLN A 19 -4.15 -2.56 8.35
C GLN A 19 -3.71 -1.10 8.26
N ALA A 20 -4.26 -0.26 9.12
CA ALA A 20 -3.82 1.13 9.29
C ALA A 20 -4.19 1.66 10.66
N ILE A 21 -3.56 2.76 11.04
CA ILE A 21 -3.85 3.50 12.26
C ILE A 21 -4.10 4.96 11.88
N ILE A 22 -5.19 5.52 12.41
CA ILE A 22 -5.44 6.96 12.34
C ILE A 22 -4.92 7.58 13.62
N ALA A 23 -4.09 8.59 13.49
CA ALA A 23 -3.57 9.35 14.63
C ALA A 23 -3.21 10.76 14.19
N ASN A 24 -3.66 11.73 14.94
CA ASN A 24 -3.30 13.15 14.76
C ASN A 24 -3.55 13.68 13.34
N GLY A 25 -4.66 13.26 12.71
CA GLY A 25 -5.01 13.70 11.36
C GLY A 25 -4.30 12.96 10.24
N PHE A 26 -3.45 11.98 10.58
CA PHE A 26 -2.75 11.13 9.61
C PHE A 26 -3.29 9.72 9.61
N VAL A 27 -3.13 9.06 8.47
CA VAL A 27 -3.40 7.62 8.33
C VAL A 27 -2.07 6.94 8.04
N PHE A 28 -1.69 6.02 8.91
CA PHE A 28 -0.46 5.24 8.79
C PHE A 28 -0.82 3.83 8.35
N CYS A 29 -0.52 3.50 7.10
CA CYS A 29 -0.85 2.19 6.53
C CYS A 29 0.31 1.23 6.68
N SER A 30 0.00 0.00 7.09
CA SER A 30 0.96 -1.10 7.08
C SER A 30 1.40 -1.44 5.67
N GLY A 31 2.48 -2.18 5.55
CA GLY A 31 2.92 -2.74 4.27
C GLY A 31 1.80 -3.53 3.62
N THR A 32 1.44 -3.14 2.42
CA THR A 32 0.28 -3.67 1.70
C THR A 32 0.76 -4.37 0.44
N ALA A 33 0.39 -5.62 0.30
CA ALA A 33 0.90 -6.51 -0.76
C ALA A 33 -0.15 -6.78 -1.84
N GLY A 34 0.30 -7.37 -2.94
CA GLY A 34 -0.54 -7.71 -4.08
C GLY A 34 -1.31 -9.02 -3.89
N ILE A 35 -2.11 -9.08 -2.85
CA ILE A 35 -2.96 -10.23 -2.51
C ILE A 35 -4.41 -9.86 -2.79
N ASP A 36 -5.13 -10.73 -3.51
CA ASP A 36 -6.56 -10.55 -3.74
C ASP A 36 -7.30 -10.76 -2.42
N PRO A 37 -8.02 -9.76 -1.89
CA PRO A 37 -8.71 -9.91 -0.60
C PRO A 37 -9.86 -10.91 -0.64
N ALA A 38 -10.45 -11.17 -1.80
CA ALA A 38 -11.57 -12.09 -1.93
C ALA A 38 -11.11 -13.56 -1.86
N THR A 39 -9.93 -13.87 -2.36
CA THR A 39 -9.45 -15.26 -2.49
C THR A 39 -8.23 -15.57 -1.65
N GLY A 40 -7.47 -14.56 -1.25
CA GLY A 40 -6.17 -14.71 -0.60
C GLY A 40 -5.04 -15.07 -1.55
N ALA A 41 -5.30 -15.08 -2.86
CA ALA A 41 -4.30 -15.44 -3.86
C ALA A 41 -3.33 -14.28 -4.12
N VAL A 42 -2.05 -14.61 -4.27
CA VAL A 42 -1.03 -13.66 -4.70
C VAL A 42 -1.17 -13.43 -6.19
N ALA A 43 -1.23 -12.16 -6.61
CA ALA A 43 -1.27 -11.82 -8.03
C ALA A 43 0.01 -12.27 -8.72
N GLU A 44 -0.07 -12.60 -10.00
CA GLU A 44 1.07 -13.15 -10.74
C GLU A 44 1.87 -12.06 -11.44
N GLY A 45 3.17 -11.99 -11.08
CA GLY A 45 4.12 -11.07 -11.68
C GLY A 45 4.08 -9.70 -11.04
N ILE A 46 5.13 -8.92 -11.34
CA ILE A 46 5.34 -7.63 -10.67
C ILE A 46 4.26 -6.60 -11.00
N GLU A 47 3.82 -6.54 -12.24
CA GLU A 47 2.82 -5.55 -12.64
C GLU A 47 1.48 -5.81 -11.96
N ALA A 48 1.02 -7.06 -11.98
CA ALA A 48 -0.24 -7.44 -11.32
C ALA A 48 -0.16 -7.27 -9.81
N GLN A 49 0.96 -7.62 -9.20
CA GLN A 49 1.15 -7.44 -7.76
C GLN A 49 1.18 -5.96 -7.38
N ALA A 50 1.88 -5.13 -8.15
CA ALA A 50 1.93 -3.69 -7.89
C ALA A 50 0.54 -3.06 -7.99
N GLU A 51 -0.22 -3.41 -9.01
CA GLU A 51 -1.57 -2.90 -9.20
C GLU A 51 -2.50 -3.33 -8.06
N GLN A 52 -2.47 -4.61 -7.70
CA GLN A 52 -3.30 -5.12 -6.61
C GLN A 52 -2.90 -4.49 -5.26
N ALA A 53 -1.61 -4.29 -5.02
CA ALA A 53 -1.13 -3.63 -3.81
C ALA A 53 -1.68 -2.20 -3.70
N LEU A 54 -1.67 -1.45 -4.80
CA LEU A 54 -2.20 -0.08 -4.82
C LEU A 54 -3.71 -0.04 -4.65
N ARG A 55 -4.44 -0.99 -5.24
CA ARG A 55 -5.88 -1.12 -5.02
C ARG A 55 -6.21 -1.45 -3.57
N ASN A 56 -5.44 -2.34 -2.97
CA ASN A 56 -5.61 -2.70 -1.55
C ASN A 56 -5.33 -1.50 -0.65
N LEU A 57 -4.26 -0.76 -0.96
CA LEU A 57 -3.91 0.45 -0.22
C LEU A 57 -5.03 1.49 -0.31
N ASP A 58 -5.60 1.69 -1.50
CA ASP A 58 -6.71 2.62 -1.70
C ASP A 58 -7.95 2.20 -0.89
N ALA A 59 -8.24 0.91 -0.83
CA ALA A 59 -9.35 0.39 -0.03
C ALA A 59 -9.16 0.65 1.47
N ILE A 60 -7.94 0.48 1.98
CA ILE A 60 -7.61 0.78 3.37
C ILE A 60 -7.76 2.27 3.65
N LEU A 61 -7.25 3.12 2.76
CA LEU A 61 -7.36 4.57 2.90
C LEU A 61 -8.82 5.01 2.87
N ALA A 62 -9.63 4.44 1.97
CA ALA A 62 -11.06 4.75 1.89
C ALA A 62 -11.78 4.39 3.19
N ALA A 63 -11.45 3.25 3.79
CA ALA A 63 -12.02 2.84 5.08
C ALA A 63 -11.64 3.81 6.21
N ALA A 64 -10.52 4.50 6.08
CA ALA A 64 -10.06 5.52 7.03
C ALA A 64 -10.65 6.90 6.75
N GLY A 65 -11.33 7.10 5.63
CA GLY A 65 -11.83 8.41 5.21
C GLY A 65 -10.84 9.23 4.41
N ALA A 66 -9.78 8.61 3.90
CA ALA A 66 -8.75 9.21 3.05
C ALA A 66 -8.80 8.60 1.64
N SER A 67 -7.79 8.84 0.83
CA SER A 67 -7.65 8.27 -0.49
C SER A 67 -6.20 8.37 -0.98
N LEU A 68 -5.91 7.79 -2.12
CA LEU A 68 -4.60 7.97 -2.76
C LEU A 68 -4.29 9.45 -3.04
N ALA A 69 -5.31 10.27 -3.23
CA ALA A 69 -5.14 11.71 -3.48
C ALA A 69 -4.57 12.46 -2.28
N THR A 70 -4.65 11.91 -1.08
CA THR A 70 -4.15 12.56 0.14
C THR A 70 -2.87 11.93 0.68
N LEU A 71 -2.20 11.09 -0.11
CA LEU A 71 -0.91 10.51 0.25
C LEU A 71 0.16 11.60 0.43
N VAL A 72 0.96 11.47 1.47
CA VAL A 72 2.11 12.35 1.72
C VAL A 72 3.44 11.61 1.61
N LYS A 73 3.46 10.32 1.91
CA LYS A 73 4.67 9.49 1.86
C LYS A 73 4.33 8.05 1.54
N THR A 74 5.12 7.43 0.68
CA THR A 74 5.08 5.98 0.47
C THR A 74 6.48 5.39 0.60
N THR A 75 6.54 4.11 0.96
CA THR A 75 7.75 3.31 0.86
C THR A 75 7.40 2.03 0.11
N ILE A 76 8.13 1.78 -0.97
CA ILE A 76 7.97 0.57 -1.77
C ILE A 76 9.13 -0.36 -1.44
N PHE A 77 8.80 -1.53 -0.86
CA PHE A 77 9.76 -2.60 -0.64
C PHE A 77 9.58 -3.60 -1.78
N TYR A 78 10.64 -3.94 -2.50
CA TYR A 78 10.52 -4.88 -3.59
C TYR A 78 11.76 -5.77 -3.70
N GLN A 79 11.58 -6.93 -4.32
CA GLN A 79 12.60 -7.97 -4.32
C GLN A 79 13.66 -7.75 -5.39
N ASN A 80 13.25 -7.47 -6.61
CA ASN A 80 14.13 -7.46 -7.78
C ASN A 80 14.29 -6.03 -8.32
N VAL A 81 15.53 -5.53 -8.28
CA VAL A 81 15.82 -4.17 -8.77
C VAL A 81 15.47 -3.99 -10.25
N ASP A 82 15.49 -5.06 -11.03
CA ASP A 82 15.12 -5.02 -12.46
C ASP A 82 13.64 -4.71 -12.68
N ASP A 83 12.81 -4.81 -11.63
CA ASP A 83 11.37 -4.50 -11.70
C ASP A 83 11.07 -3.02 -11.49
N PHE A 84 12.07 -2.19 -11.24
CA PHE A 84 11.87 -0.78 -10.86
C PHE A 84 11.07 -0.01 -11.92
N ALA A 85 11.41 -0.16 -13.20
CA ALA A 85 10.71 0.53 -14.28
C ALA A 85 9.24 0.10 -14.40
N ALA A 86 8.98 -1.20 -14.26
CA ALA A 86 7.61 -1.75 -14.30
C ALA A 86 6.79 -1.23 -13.12
N ILE A 87 7.38 -1.21 -11.93
CA ILE A 87 6.73 -0.67 -10.72
C ILE A 87 6.38 0.80 -10.93
N ASN A 88 7.32 1.61 -11.43
CA ASN A 88 7.08 3.03 -11.66
C ASN A 88 5.95 3.27 -12.66
N ALA A 89 5.85 2.46 -13.70
CA ALA A 89 4.80 2.61 -14.70
C ALA A 89 3.41 2.36 -14.09
N VAL A 90 3.27 1.33 -13.26
CA VAL A 90 2.01 1.04 -12.57
C VAL A 90 1.72 2.13 -11.53
N TYR A 91 2.70 2.46 -10.71
CA TYR A 91 2.59 3.44 -9.63
C TYR A 91 2.13 4.80 -10.15
N ALA A 92 2.67 5.25 -11.26
CA ALA A 92 2.34 6.55 -11.86
C ALA A 92 0.85 6.68 -12.20
N ARG A 93 0.20 5.57 -12.56
CA ARG A 93 -1.23 5.59 -12.90
C ARG A 93 -2.15 5.87 -11.72
N TYR A 94 -1.65 5.63 -10.49
CA TYR A 94 -2.44 5.74 -9.26
C TYR A 94 -2.11 6.98 -8.43
N MET A 95 -1.01 7.65 -8.72
CA MET A 95 -0.54 8.74 -7.87
C MET A 95 -1.16 10.08 -8.24
N PRO A 96 -1.43 10.94 -7.21
CA PRO A 96 -1.90 12.30 -7.44
C PRO A 96 -0.78 13.20 -7.96
N ALA A 97 -1.14 14.41 -8.38
CA ALA A 97 -0.19 15.46 -8.75
C ALA A 97 -0.32 16.62 -7.75
N PRO A 98 0.75 16.98 -7.01
CA PRO A 98 2.07 16.36 -7.04
C PRO A 98 2.06 14.97 -6.38
N PRO A 99 2.98 14.09 -6.79
CA PRO A 99 3.08 12.77 -6.15
C PRO A 99 3.64 12.88 -4.72
N PRO A 100 3.35 11.89 -3.86
CA PRO A 100 3.91 11.88 -2.51
C PRO A 100 5.42 11.69 -2.53
N ALA A 101 6.07 12.05 -1.42
CA ALA A 101 7.46 11.66 -1.21
C ALA A 101 7.58 10.14 -1.18
N ARG A 102 8.71 9.58 -1.62
CA ARG A 102 8.86 8.13 -1.75
C ARG A 102 10.27 7.66 -1.48
N SER A 103 10.38 6.48 -0.87
CA SER A 103 11.58 5.66 -0.85
C SER A 103 11.25 4.30 -1.47
N ALA A 104 12.24 3.67 -2.12
CA ALA A 104 12.01 2.41 -2.82
C ALA A 104 13.21 1.47 -2.69
N PRO A 105 13.43 0.86 -1.50
CA PRO A 105 14.51 -0.08 -1.30
C PRO A 105 14.26 -1.41 -2.03
N ALA A 106 15.24 -1.83 -2.84
CA ALA A 106 15.23 -3.09 -3.54
C ALA A 106 15.91 -4.20 -2.73
N ASN A 107 15.89 -5.41 -3.25
CA ASN A 107 16.52 -6.60 -2.66
C ASN A 107 15.94 -6.98 -1.31
N VAL A 108 14.65 -6.76 -1.14
CA VAL A 108 13.91 -7.11 0.07
C VAL A 108 13.24 -8.46 -0.14
N ASN A 109 13.54 -9.42 0.71
CA ASN A 109 12.85 -10.70 0.71
C ASN A 109 11.52 -10.57 1.45
N LEU A 110 10.44 -10.85 0.75
CA LEU A 110 9.10 -10.79 1.29
C LEU A 110 8.53 -12.19 1.43
N PRO A 111 7.64 -12.42 2.41
CA PRO A 111 7.05 -13.75 2.61
C PRO A 111 6.12 -14.13 1.46
N ARG A 112 5.81 -15.42 1.34
CA ARG A 112 4.82 -15.96 0.42
C ARG A 112 5.10 -15.70 -1.06
N GLY A 113 6.36 -15.49 -1.44
CA GLY A 113 6.72 -15.19 -2.82
C GLY A 113 6.26 -13.83 -3.31
N LEU A 114 5.91 -12.93 -2.39
CA LEU A 114 5.54 -11.57 -2.73
C LEU A 114 6.74 -10.81 -3.32
N LEU A 115 6.50 -10.04 -4.35
CA LEU A 115 7.53 -9.27 -5.05
C LEU A 115 7.55 -7.80 -4.64
N ILE A 116 6.49 -7.32 -4.01
CA ILE A 116 6.33 -5.91 -3.64
C ILE A 116 5.42 -5.78 -2.42
N SER A 117 5.72 -4.78 -1.59
CA SER A 117 4.86 -4.33 -0.50
C SER A 117 4.99 -2.81 -0.40
N ILE A 118 3.89 -2.11 -0.17
CA ILE A 118 3.87 -0.66 -0.12
C ILE A 118 3.25 -0.21 1.19
N ASP A 119 4.00 0.55 1.99
CA ASP A 119 3.40 1.26 3.12
C ASP A 119 3.19 2.73 2.76
N ALA A 120 2.38 3.42 3.54
CA ALA A 120 2.01 4.77 3.19
C ALA A 120 1.58 5.59 4.40
N ILE A 121 1.73 6.90 4.27
CA ILE A 121 1.17 7.89 5.18
C ILE A 121 0.29 8.82 4.34
N ALA A 122 -0.94 9.03 4.78
CA ALA A 122 -1.88 9.97 4.16
C ALA A 122 -2.39 10.95 5.20
N VAL A 123 -2.96 12.06 4.75
CA VAL A 123 -3.68 12.97 5.65
C VAL A 123 -5.17 12.82 5.43
N LEU A 124 -5.93 12.97 6.51
CA LEU A 124 -7.38 13.04 6.42
C LEU A 124 -7.79 14.39 5.83
N PRO A 125 -8.80 14.41 4.92
CA PRO A 125 -9.33 15.68 4.42
C PRO A 125 -9.82 16.57 5.56
N GLY A 126 -9.47 17.85 5.51
CA GLY A 126 -9.87 18.81 6.52
C GLY A 126 -9.07 18.76 7.81
N ALA A 127 -8.02 17.97 7.85
CA ALA A 127 -7.14 17.87 9.03
C ALA A 127 -6.07 18.95 9.00
#